data_131c222b24a038764f0c14b10b52685b
#
_entry.id   131c222b24a038764f0c14b10b52685b
#
_cell.length_a   1.000
_cell.length_b   1.000
_cell.length_c   1.000
_cell.angle_alpha   90.00
_cell.angle_beta   90.00
_cell.angle_gamma   90.00
#
_symmetry.space_group_name_H-M   'P 1'
#
loop_
_entity.id
_entity.type
_entity.pdbx_description
1 polymer ?
#
loop_
_entity_poly.entity_id
_entity_poly.type
_entity_poly.pdbx_seq_one_letter_code
_entity_poly.pdbx_strand_id
1 'polypeptide(L)'
;MTREEIIKPENLVYKKPTLMNDNPMHYCPGCSHGVVHKLIAEVIEEMGMENKAVGVSPVGCAVFAYNYLDIDWEEAAHGRAPALATAIKRLWPNRLVFTYQGDGDLACIGTAETIHALNRGENITIIFINNAIYGMTGGQMAPTTLLGMKTATCPYGRDAAIHGYPLKMTEIAATLEGTAYVTRQSVHSVPAIRKAKKAIRKAFENSMNGKGSNLVEIVSTCNSGWKMSPAAANKWMEENMFPFYQLGDLKDKE
;
A
#
# COMPACT_ATOMS: atom_id res chain seq x y z
N MET A 1 34.76 -10.78 22.43
CA MET A 1 33.43 -11.42 22.28
C MET A 1 33.54 -12.49 21.22
N THR A 2 33.31 -13.73 21.56
CA THR A 2 33.26 -14.84 20.61
C THR A 2 31.96 -14.77 19.80
N ARG A 3 31.90 -15.47 18.67
CA ARG A 3 30.66 -15.58 17.87
C ARG A 3 29.51 -16.14 18.72
N GLU A 4 29.79 -17.10 19.60
CA GLU A 4 28.81 -17.71 20.51
C GLU A 4 28.32 -16.76 21.60
N GLU A 5 29.13 -15.79 22.02
CA GLU A 5 28.72 -14.72 22.94
C GLU A 5 27.83 -13.67 22.26
N ILE A 6 27.97 -13.49 20.95
CA ILE A 6 27.18 -12.51 20.18
C ILE A 6 25.83 -13.11 19.76
N ILE A 7 25.84 -14.38 19.32
CA ILE A 7 24.64 -15.09 18.82
C ILE A 7 23.88 -15.73 19.99
N LYS A 8 23.31 -14.88 20.85
CA LYS A 8 22.42 -15.34 21.94
C LYS A 8 21.02 -14.78 21.72
N PRO A 9 19.95 -15.51 22.15
CA PRO A 9 18.57 -15.05 22.00
C PRO A 9 18.34 -13.66 22.59
N GLU A 10 18.97 -13.32 23.72
CA GLU A 10 18.87 -12.01 24.36
C GLU A 10 19.51 -10.87 23.56
N ASN A 11 20.39 -11.19 22.62
CA ASN A 11 21.06 -10.22 21.74
C ASN A 11 20.31 -10.03 20.41
N LEU A 12 19.15 -10.68 20.24
CA LEU A 12 18.35 -10.60 19.02
C LEU A 12 17.74 -9.21 18.87
N VAL A 13 18.28 -8.43 17.94
CA VAL A 13 17.79 -7.07 17.64
C VAL A 13 16.60 -7.08 16.70
N TYR A 14 16.57 -8.04 15.78
CA TYR A 14 15.52 -8.18 14.77
C TYR A 14 15.39 -9.63 14.30
N LYS A 15 14.15 -10.08 14.15
CA LYS A 15 13.80 -11.35 13.51
C LYS A 15 12.86 -11.08 12.33
N LYS A 16 13.15 -11.71 11.18
CA LYS A 16 12.21 -11.70 10.04
C LYS A 16 10.86 -12.27 10.50
N PRO A 17 9.73 -11.61 10.14
CA PRO A 17 8.41 -12.19 10.40
C PRO A 17 8.29 -13.61 9.87
N THR A 18 7.65 -14.49 10.62
CA THR A 18 7.46 -15.89 10.23
C THR A 18 6.50 -16.02 9.07
N LEU A 19 5.56 -15.09 8.95
CA LEU A 19 4.63 -14.98 7.83
C LEU A 19 5.31 -14.64 6.49
N MET A 20 6.50 -14.08 6.51
CA MET A 20 7.28 -13.88 5.28
C MET A 20 8.07 -15.14 4.95
N ASN A 21 7.70 -15.83 3.88
CA ASN A 21 8.44 -16.98 3.39
C ASN A 21 9.80 -16.58 2.76
N ASP A 22 10.56 -17.57 2.25
CA ASP A 22 11.89 -17.36 1.67
C ASP A 22 11.88 -17.26 0.14
N ASN A 23 10.71 -17.14 -0.48
CA ASN A 23 10.61 -16.98 -1.92
C ASN A 23 11.27 -15.67 -2.38
N PRO A 24 12.11 -15.69 -3.41
CA PRO A 24 12.68 -14.48 -3.98
C PRO A 24 11.56 -13.55 -4.49
N MET A 25 11.58 -12.30 -4.03
CA MET A 25 10.58 -11.32 -4.47
C MET A 25 10.84 -10.91 -5.92
N HIS A 26 9.76 -10.79 -6.72
CA HIS A 26 9.83 -10.32 -8.10
C HIS A 26 10.01 -8.80 -8.23
N TYR A 27 9.90 -8.08 -7.11
CA TYR A 27 10.02 -6.62 -7.12
C TYR A 27 11.40 -6.15 -7.53
N CYS A 28 11.45 -5.01 -8.21
CA CYS A 28 12.72 -4.40 -8.60
C CYS A 28 13.58 -4.08 -7.37
N PRO A 29 14.92 -4.28 -7.43
CA PRO A 29 15.81 -3.88 -6.36
C PRO A 29 15.63 -2.40 -5.99
N GLY A 30 15.42 -2.11 -4.71
CA GLY A 30 15.16 -0.75 -4.20
C GLY A 30 13.71 -0.29 -4.29
N CYS A 31 12.79 -1.13 -4.76
CA CYS A 31 11.36 -0.86 -4.71
C CYS A 31 10.79 -0.97 -3.27
N SER A 32 9.82 -0.13 -2.94
CA SER A 32 9.24 -0.06 -1.59
C SER A 32 8.34 -1.25 -1.22
N HIS A 33 7.85 -2.02 -2.18
CA HIS A 33 6.89 -3.11 -1.95
C HIS A 33 7.38 -4.11 -0.89
N GLY A 34 8.65 -4.54 -0.96
CA GLY A 34 9.20 -5.50 0.02
C GLY A 34 9.19 -4.98 1.45
N VAL A 35 9.43 -3.67 1.64
CA VAL A 35 9.34 -3.03 2.96
C VAL A 35 7.90 -3.04 3.45
N VAL A 36 6.93 -2.70 2.59
CA VAL A 36 5.51 -2.67 2.97
C VAL A 36 5.00 -4.07 3.31
N HIS A 37 5.36 -5.11 2.55
CA HIS A 37 5.04 -6.50 2.88
C HIS A 37 5.56 -6.90 4.26
N LYS A 38 6.82 -6.54 4.55
CA LYS A 38 7.39 -6.76 5.89
C LYS A 38 6.56 -6.10 6.98
N LEU A 39 6.14 -4.85 6.80
CA LEU A 39 5.33 -4.14 7.80
C LEU A 39 3.96 -4.79 7.99
N ILE A 40 3.32 -5.24 6.92
CA ILE A 40 2.04 -5.97 6.97
C ILE A 40 2.22 -7.27 7.78
N ALA A 41 3.25 -8.08 7.46
CA ALA A 41 3.55 -9.31 8.17
C ALA A 41 3.80 -9.08 9.66
N GLU A 42 4.66 -8.10 10.00
CA GLU A 42 4.95 -7.75 11.39
C GLU A 42 3.68 -7.35 12.16
N VAL A 43 2.80 -6.55 11.54
CA VAL A 43 1.57 -6.09 12.19
C VAL A 43 0.59 -7.25 12.39
N ILE A 44 0.43 -8.14 11.41
CA ILE A 44 -0.45 -9.31 11.51
C ILE A 44 0.01 -10.22 12.66
N GLU A 45 1.32 -10.53 12.75
CA GLU A 45 1.90 -11.33 13.84
C GLU A 45 1.73 -10.67 15.21
N GLU A 46 2.02 -9.37 15.31
CA GLU A 46 1.89 -8.63 16.56
C GLU A 46 0.43 -8.50 17.04
N MET A 47 -0.53 -8.65 16.14
CA MET A 47 -1.97 -8.68 16.46
C MET A 47 -2.50 -10.10 16.72
N GLY A 48 -1.68 -11.15 16.55
CA GLY A 48 -2.10 -12.55 16.67
C GLY A 48 -3.16 -12.94 15.64
N MET A 49 -3.04 -12.42 14.41
CA MET A 49 -4.03 -12.60 13.36
C MET A 49 -3.57 -13.49 12.19
N GLU A 50 -2.49 -14.28 12.38
CA GLU A 50 -1.85 -15.07 11.34
C GLU A 50 -2.83 -16.02 10.63
N ASN A 51 -3.67 -16.70 11.42
CA ASN A 51 -4.67 -17.65 10.92
C ASN A 51 -6.04 -16.99 10.61
N LYS A 52 -6.13 -15.69 10.67
CA LYS A 52 -7.38 -14.92 10.48
C LYS A 52 -7.26 -13.80 9.47
N ALA A 53 -6.08 -13.55 8.95
CA ALA A 53 -5.86 -12.53 7.92
C ALA A 53 -6.18 -13.07 6.53
N VAL A 54 -6.85 -12.26 5.73
CA VAL A 54 -7.12 -12.52 4.32
C VAL A 54 -6.68 -11.29 3.52
N GLY A 55 -5.70 -11.48 2.65
CA GLY A 55 -5.27 -10.47 1.70
C GLY A 55 -6.01 -10.59 0.38
N VAL A 56 -6.30 -9.46 -0.26
CA VAL A 56 -6.84 -9.44 -1.63
C VAL A 56 -5.89 -8.63 -2.50
N SER A 57 -5.25 -9.30 -3.46
CA SER A 57 -4.34 -8.67 -4.41
C SER A 57 -4.94 -8.66 -5.82
N PRO A 58 -5.01 -7.49 -6.46
CA PRO A 58 -5.43 -7.37 -7.86
C PRO A 58 -4.24 -7.31 -8.80
N VAL A 59 -4.49 -7.04 -10.06
CA VAL A 59 -3.50 -6.95 -11.13
C VAL A 59 -2.54 -5.77 -10.95
N GLY A 60 -1.28 -5.97 -11.27
CA GLY A 60 -0.16 -5.02 -11.17
C GLY A 60 0.99 -5.60 -10.34
N CYS A 61 1.94 -4.78 -9.91
CA CYS A 61 3.06 -5.24 -9.09
C CYS A 61 2.62 -5.95 -7.79
N ALA A 62 1.44 -5.66 -7.31
CA ALA A 62 0.85 -6.27 -6.12
C ALA A 62 0.38 -7.73 -6.30
N VAL A 63 0.16 -8.18 -7.54
CA VAL A 63 -0.53 -9.44 -7.84
C VAL A 63 0.08 -10.66 -7.16
N PHE A 64 1.41 -10.75 -7.12
CA PHE A 64 2.11 -11.90 -6.53
C PHE A 64 2.35 -11.79 -5.02
N ALA A 65 1.62 -10.93 -4.30
CA ALA A 65 1.74 -10.80 -2.85
C ALA A 65 1.53 -12.14 -2.12
N TYR A 66 0.66 -13.00 -2.62
CA TYR A 66 0.40 -14.35 -2.12
C TYR A 66 1.62 -15.28 -2.16
N ASN A 67 2.63 -14.99 -2.97
CA ASN A 67 3.87 -15.76 -2.99
C ASN A 67 4.82 -15.45 -1.82
N TYR A 68 4.59 -14.38 -1.07
CA TYR A 68 5.54 -13.85 -0.10
C TYR A 68 5.05 -13.82 1.33
N LEU A 69 3.72 -13.80 1.52
CA LEU A 69 3.10 -13.79 2.85
C LEU A 69 2.24 -15.04 3.03
N ASP A 70 2.54 -15.80 4.06
CA ASP A 70 1.85 -17.06 4.40
C ASP A 70 0.57 -16.79 5.20
N ILE A 71 -0.42 -16.24 4.52
CA ILE A 71 -1.80 -16.02 4.97
C ILE A 71 -2.77 -16.44 3.86
N ASP A 72 -4.06 -16.44 4.13
CA ASP A 72 -5.06 -16.66 3.08
C ASP A 72 -5.03 -15.48 2.08
N TRP A 73 -5.03 -15.79 0.79
CA TRP A 73 -5.05 -14.81 -0.29
C TRP A 73 -6.14 -15.13 -1.31
N GLU A 74 -6.70 -14.06 -1.86
CA GLU A 74 -7.59 -14.12 -3.02
C GLU A 74 -7.11 -13.14 -4.10
N GLU A 75 -7.06 -13.59 -5.35
CA GLU A 75 -6.71 -12.73 -6.48
C GLU A 75 -7.97 -12.13 -7.12
N ALA A 76 -8.04 -10.81 -7.13
CA ALA A 76 -9.14 -10.09 -7.76
C ALA A 76 -8.81 -9.71 -9.21
N ALA A 77 -9.81 -9.64 -10.07
CA ALA A 77 -9.68 -8.95 -11.34
C ALA A 77 -9.26 -7.49 -11.14
N HIS A 78 -8.59 -6.91 -12.12
CA HIS A 78 -8.06 -5.53 -12.06
C HIS A 78 -9.11 -4.51 -11.63
N GLY A 79 -8.82 -3.77 -10.56
CA GLY A 79 -9.70 -2.79 -9.95
C GLY A 79 -10.82 -3.35 -9.07
N ARG A 80 -10.93 -4.66 -8.90
CA ARG A 80 -12.08 -5.28 -8.20
C ARG A 80 -11.78 -5.75 -6.77
N ALA A 81 -10.56 -5.52 -6.28
CA ALA A 81 -10.17 -5.96 -4.94
C ALA A 81 -11.09 -5.43 -3.82
N PRO A 82 -11.53 -4.15 -3.78
CA PRO A 82 -12.43 -3.69 -2.72
C PRO A 82 -13.80 -4.37 -2.74
N ALA A 83 -14.31 -4.75 -3.92
CA ALA A 83 -15.58 -5.48 -4.04
C ALA A 83 -15.45 -6.90 -3.50
N LEU A 84 -14.37 -7.62 -3.86
CA LEU A 84 -14.10 -8.96 -3.36
C LEU A 84 -13.84 -8.95 -1.85
N ALA A 85 -13.01 -8.03 -1.36
CA ALA A 85 -12.76 -7.85 0.07
C ALA A 85 -14.04 -7.56 0.87
N THR A 86 -14.96 -6.76 0.31
CA THR A 86 -16.28 -6.51 0.89
C THR A 86 -17.07 -7.81 1.06
N ALA A 87 -17.11 -8.66 0.02
CA ALA A 87 -17.83 -9.94 0.08
C ALA A 87 -17.21 -10.87 1.13
N ILE A 88 -15.87 -11.01 1.14
CA ILE A 88 -15.14 -11.83 2.11
C ILE A 88 -15.43 -11.34 3.54
N LYS A 89 -15.32 -10.04 3.80
CA LYS A 89 -15.54 -9.47 5.14
C LYS A 89 -16.97 -9.67 5.63
N ARG A 90 -17.96 -9.56 4.75
CA ARG A 90 -19.36 -9.79 5.10
C ARG A 90 -19.68 -11.24 5.40
N LEU A 91 -19.05 -12.19 4.68
CA LEU A 91 -19.19 -13.62 4.94
C LEU A 91 -18.45 -14.07 6.21
N TRP A 92 -17.29 -13.47 6.47
CA TRP A 92 -16.43 -13.80 7.62
C TRP A 92 -16.06 -12.54 8.42
N PRO A 93 -17.00 -12.00 9.20
CA PRO A 93 -16.83 -10.72 9.89
C PRO A 93 -15.67 -10.70 10.91
N ASN A 94 -15.27 -11.87 11.43
CA ASN A 94 -14.18 -12.01 12.39
C ASN A 94 -12.79 -12.13 11.74
N ARG A 95 -12.68 -12.06 10.41
CA ARG A 95 -11.41 -12.06 9.69
C ARG A 95 -10.87 -10.63 9.52
N LEU A 96 -9.56 -10.51 9.59
CA LEU A 96 -8.86 -9.31 9.15
C LEU A 96 -8.78 -9.34 7.62
N VAL A 97 -9.55 -8.48 6.95
CA VAL A 97 -9.58 -8.43 5.48
C VAL A 97 -8.96 -7.12 5.00
N PHE A 98 -7.97 -7.22 4.13
CA PHE A 98 -7.33 -6.05 3.53
C PHE A 98 -7.07 -6.24 2.04
N THR A 99 -7.00 -5.13 1.31
CA THR A 99 -6.54 -5.13 -0.08
C THR A 99 -5.13 -4.55 -0.16
N TYR A 100 -4.36 -4.98 -1.17
CA TYR A 100 -3.02 -4.46 -1.44
C TYR A 100 -2.92 -4.06 -2.92
N GLN A 101 -3.04 -2.75 -3.22
CA GLN A 101 -3.31 -2.23 -4.55
C GLN A 101 -2.33 -1.15 -4.97
N GLY A 102 -1.94 -1.11 -6.25
CA GLY A 102 -1.24 0.02 -6.86
C GLY A 102 -2.20 1.13 -7.30
N ASP A 103 -1.63 2.28 -7.66
CA ASP A 103 -2.37 3.47 -8.09
C ASP A 103 -3.11 3.28 -9.43
N GLY A 104 -2.52 2.57 -10.37
CA GLY A 104 -3.20 2.23 -11.63
C GLY A 104 -4.38 1.28 -11.44
N ASP A 105 -4.35 0.44 -10.42
CA ASP A 105 -5.45 -0.43 -10.05
C ASP A 105 -6.54 0.33 -9.29
N LEU A 106 -6.20 0.90 -8.14
CA LEU A 106 -7.14 1.53 -7.23
C LEU A 106 -7.74 2.83 -7.76
N ALA A 107 -6.88 3.71 -8.28
CA ALA A 107 -7.26 5.07 -8.66
C ALA A 107 -7.59 5.24 -10.15
N CYS A 108 -7.54 4.16 -10.94
CA CYS A 108 -7.95 4.14 -12.34
C CYS A 108 -9.15 3.20 -12.53
N ILE A 109 -8.87 1.95 -12.85
CA ILE A 109 -9.93 0.98 -13.19
C ILE A 109 -10.81 0.61 -11.98
N GLY A 110 -10.28 0.72 -10.76
CA GLY A 110 -10.97 0.40 -9.50
C GLY A 110 -11.55 1.60 -8.75
N THR A 111 -11.62 2.78 -9.37
CA THR A 111 -12.08 3.99 -8.68
C THR A 111 -13.49 3.84 -8.12
N ALA A 112 -14.43 3.29 -8.88
CA ALA A 112 -15.81 3.10 -8.45
C ALA A 112 -15.91 2.11 -7.27
N GLU A 113 -15.26 0.96 -7.36
CA GLU A 113 -15.24 -0.06 -6.30
C GLU A 113 -14.64 0.49 -5.01
N THR A 114 -13.53 1.24 -5.13
CA THR A 114 -12.87 1.88 -4.00
C THR A 114 -13.79 2.90 -3.33
N ILE A 115 -14.36 3.83 -4.09
CA ILE A 115 -15.27 4.86 -3.57
C ILE A 115 -16.48 4.21 -2.89
N HIS A 116 -17.12 3.23 -3.53
CA HIS A 116 -18.30 2.59 -2.97
C HIS A 116 -18.01 1.76 -1.73
N ALA A 117 -16.89 1.04 -1.67
CA ALA A 117 -16.50 0.29 -0.48
C ALA A 117 -16.22 1.24 0.70
N LEU A 118 -15.46 2.32 0.46
CA LEU A 118 -15.14 3.33 1.46
C LEU A 118 -16.41 4.06 1.94
N ASN A 119 -17.28 4.48 1.02
CA ASN A 119 -18.52 5.21 1.35
C ASN A 119 -19.50 4.36 2.17
N ARG A 120 -19.59 3.05 1.89
CA ARG A 120 -20.43 2.14 2.69
C ARG A 120 -19.86 1.84 4.08
N GLY A 121 -18.63 2.25 4.39
CA GLY A 121 -17.99 1.95 5.65
C GLY A 121 -17.69 0.46 5.84
N GLU A 122 -17.33 -0.24 4.78
CA GLU A 122 -16.97 -1.65 4.87
C GLU A 122 -15.78 -1.83 5.81
N ASN A 123 -15.87 -2.78 6.74
CA ASN A 123 -14.82 -3.01 7.75
C ASN A 123 -13.59 -3.70 7.15
N ILE A 124 -13.01 -3.07 6.14
CA ILE A 124 -11.79 -3.50 5.46
C ILE A 124 -10.71 -2.42 5.53
N THR A 125 -9.47 -2.83 5.33
CA THR A 125 -8.35 -1.89 5.15
C THR A 125 -7.85 -1.95 3.72
N ILE A 126 -7.72 -0.81 3.08
CA ILE A 126 -7.13 -0.66 1.75
C ILE A 126 -5.70 -0.15 1.91
N ILE A 127 -4.71 -0.98 1.58
CA ILE A 127 -3.30 -0.58 1.48
C ILE A 127 -3.05 -0.15 0.04
N PHE A 128 -2.79 1.13 -0.15
CA PHE A 128 -2.67 1.78 -1.44
C PHE A 128 -1.22 2.21 -1.72
N ILE A 129 -0.58 1.63 -2.71
CA ILE A 129 0.79 1.97 -3.12
C ILE A 129 0.71 2.98 -4.26
N ASN A 130 1.10 4.21 -3.98
CA ASN A 130 1.14 5.31 -4.94
C ASN A 130 2.57 5.59 -5.37
N ASN A 131 2.93 5.17 -6.57
CA ASN A 131 4.23 5.44 -7.20
C ASN A 131 4.11 6.29 -8.48
N ALA A 132 2.95 6.88 -8.70
CA ALA A 132 2.64 7.80 -9.81
C ALA A 132 2.82 7.20 -11.22
N ILE A 133 2.78 5.85 -11.37
CA ILE A 133 3.01 5.22 -12.67
C ILE A 133 2.50 3.76 -12.70
N TYR A 134 2.13 3.24 -13.86
CA TYR A 134 1.93 1.80 -14.06
C TYR A 134 3.30 1.11 -14.17
N GLY A 135 3.84 0.65 -13.03
CA GLY A 135 5.20 0.08 -12.99
C GLY A 135 5.34 -1.24 -13.74
N MET A 136 4.42 -2.19 -13.53
CA MET A 136 4.53 -3.57 -14.05
C MET A 136 4.50 -3.64 -15.58
N THR A 137 3.74 -2.78 -16.23
CA THR A 137 3.50 -2.81 -17.67
C THR A 137 4.46 -1.94 -18.48
N GLY A 138 5.45 -1.32 -17.84
CA GLY A 138 6.50 -0.57 -18.54
C GLY A 138 6.43 0.94 -18.40
N GLY A 139 5.74 1.46 -17.39
CA GLY A 139 5.83 2.86 -17.00
C GLY A 139 4.85 3.80 -17.70
N GLN A 140 3.62 3.37 -17.95
CA GLN A 140 2.56 4.22 -18.48
C GLN A 140 2.08 5.25 -17.44
N MET A 141 1.49 6.33 -17.92
CA MET A 141 0.89 7.36 -17.07
C MET A 141 -0.28 6.77 -16.26
N ALA A 142 -0.24 6.94 -14.94
CA ALA A 142 -1.32 6.62 -14.02
C ALA A 142 -2.17 7.88 -13.71
N PRO A 143 -3.36 7.73 -13.13
CA PRO A 143 -4.15 8.88 -12.67
C PRO A 143 -3.40 9.77 -11.68
N THR A 144 -2.49 9.18 -10.92
CA THR A 144 -1.67 9.82 -9.87
C THR A 144 -0.38 10.48 -10.40
N THR A 145 -0.02 10.28 -11.67
CA THR A 145 1.19 10.87 -12.28
C THR A 145 1.19 12.39 -12.14
N LEU A 146 2.28 12.95 -11.65
CA LEU A 146 2.40 14.41 -11.43
C LEU A 146 2.45 15.20 -12.74
N LEU A 147 2.06 16.47 -12.70
CA LEU A 147 2.24 17.39 -13.84
C LEU A 147 3.73 17.50 -14.20
N GLY A 148 4.03 17.51 -15.48
CA GLY A 148 5.40 17.53 -16.00
C GLY A 148 6.16 16.21 -15.92
N MET A 149 5.65 15.21 -15.17
CA MET A 149 6.31 13.89 -15.05
C MET A 149 6.22 13.13 -16.37
N LYS A 150 7.36 12.68 -16.87
CA LYS A 150 7.48 11.90 -18.11
C LYS A 150 7.20 10.42 -17.85
N THR A 151 6.45 9.80 -18.73
CA THR A 151 6.08 8.37 -18.69
C THR A 151 6.14 7.76 -20.10
N ALA A 152 6.00 6.43 -20.21
CA ALA A 152 6.02 5.75 -21.51
C ALA A 152 4.89 6.24 -22.46
N THR A 153 3.72 6.58 -21.91
CA THR A 153 2.58 7.09 -22.69
C THR A 153 2.47 8.62 -22.68
N CYS A 154 3.37 9.32 -21.99
CA CYS A 154 3.42 10.77 -21.91
C CYS A 154 4.90 11.23 -21.93
N PRO A 155 5.60 11.10 -23.07
CA PRO A 155 7.06 11.30 -23.16
C PRO A 155 7.49 12.75 -22.97
N TYR A 156 6.60 13.71 -23.20
CA TYR A 156 6.87 15.15 -23.03
C TYR A 156 6.52 15.66 -21.62
N GLY A 157 5.93 14.80 -20.77
CA GLY A 157 5.44 15.12 -19.44
C GLY A 157 3.93 15.33 -19.41
N ARG A 158 3.29 15.03 -18.28
CA ARG A 158 1.86 15.21 -18.09
C ARG A 158 1.47 16.69 -18.21
N ASP A 159 0.59 17.01 -19.13
CA ASP A 159 0.01 18.35 -19.34
C ASP A 159 -1.44 18.34 -18.86
N ALA A 160 -1.81 19.30 -18.01
CA ALA A 160 -3.16 19.42 -17.48
C ALA A 160 -4.23 19.65 -18.55
N ALA A 161 -3.88 20.38 -19.64
CA ALA A 161 -4.81 20.68 -20.73
C ALA A 161 -5.17 19.43 -21.57
N ILE A 162 -4.25 18.45 -21.63
CA ILE A 162 -4.42 17.24 -22.44
C ILE A 162 -4.84 16.04 -21.56
N HIS A 163 -4.21 15.88 -20.39
CA HIS A 163 -4.29 14.68 -19.57
C HIS A 163 -5.04 14.89 -18.25
N GLY A 164 -5.50 16.12 -17.98
CA GLY A 164 -6.09 16.47 -16.69
C GLY A 164 -5.08 16.46 -15.53
N TYR A 165 -5.59 16.73 -14.34
CA TYR A 165 -4.80 16.85 -13.12
C TYR A 165 -4.55 15.49 -12.44
N PRO A 166 -3.47 15.33 -11.66
CA PRO A 166 -3.25 14.14 -10.85
C PRO A 166 -4.36 13.95 -9.82
N LEU A 167 -4.83 12.71 -9.70
CA LEU A 167 -5.92 12.37 -8.79
C LEU A 167 -5.40 12.24 -7.35
N LYS A 168 -6.05 12.93 -6.42
CA LYS A 168 -5.79 12.85 -4.98
C LYS A 168 -6.80 11.92 -4.30
N MET A 169 -6.63 10.60 -4.48
CA MET A 169 -7.59 9.61 -4.01
C MET A 169 -7.77 9.63 -2.49
N THR A 170 -6.72 9.89 -1.74
CA THR A 170 -6.75 9.90 -0.27
C THR A 170 -7.55 11.10 0.25
N GLU A 171 -7.46 12.26 -0.39
CA GLU A 171 -8.29 13.42 -0.09
C GLU A 171 -9.77 13.14 -0.36
N ILE A 172 -10.09 12.48 -1.48
CA ILE A 172 -11.47 12.06 -1.78
C ILE A 172 -11.95 11.08 -0.71
N ALA A 173 -11.16 10.08 -0.37
CA ALA A 173 -11.51 9.10 0.66
C ALA A 173 -11.78 9.76 2.03
N ALA A 174 -11.05 10.82 2.38
CA ALA A 174 -11.23 11.54 3.64
C ALA A 174 -12.59 12.26 3.73
N THR A 175 -13.20 12.63 2.60
CA THR A 175 -14.53 13.26 2.58
C THR A 175 -15.69 12.29 2.79
N LEU A 176 -15.46 10.98 2.61
CA LEU A 176 -16.52 9.97 2.68
C LEU A 176 -16.87 9.64 4.13
N GLU A 177 -18.17 9.66 4.47
CA GLU A 177 -18.63 9.40 5.83
C GLU A 177 -18.32 7.98 6.34
N GLY A 178 -18.28 7.00 5.45
CA GLY A 178 -18.01 5.59 5.80
C GLY A 178 -16.56 5.31 6.22
N THR A 179 -15.61 6.22 5.95
CA THR A 179 -14.20 6.02 6.32
C THR A 179 -13.95 6.36 7.78
N ALA A 180 -13.28 5.45 8.50
CA ALA A 180 -12.83 5.64 9.88
C ALA A 180 -11.45 6.30 9.96
N TYR A 181 -10.50 5.81 9.16
CA TYR A 181 -9.13 6.29 9.14
C TYR A 181 -8.61 6.41 7.72
N VAL A 182 -8.07 7.57 7.39
CA VAL A 182 -7.48 7.87 6.08
C VAL A 182 -6.16 8.56 6.28
N THR A 183 -5.08 7.96 5.79
CA THR A 183 -3.72 8.46 6.02
C THR A 183 -2.84 8.28 4.80
N ARG A 184 -1.85 9.17 4.67
CA ARG A 184 -0.79 9.06 3.67
C ARG A 184 0.55 8.98 4.36
N GLN A 185 1.26 7.90 4.13
CA GLN A 185 2.56 7.59 4.72
C GLN A 185 3.61 7.34 3.63
N SER A 186 4.84 7.05 4.04
CA SER A 186 5.93 6.65 3.16
C SER A 186 6.87 5.70 3.90
N VAL A 187 7.73 4.99 3.17
CA VAL A 187 8.74 4.08 3.74
C VAL A 187 10.17 4.42 3.32
N HIS A 188 10.41 5.67 2.93
CA HIS A 188 11.71 6.16 2.44
C HIS A 188 12.80 6.26 3.50
N SER A 189 12.45 6.29 4.77
CA SER A 189 13.38 6.45 5.89
C SER A 189 12.94 5.66 7.12
N VAL A 190 13.86 5.39 8.05
CA VAL A 190 13.55 4.65 9.28
C VAL A 190 12.42 5.29 10.10
N PRO A 191 12.38 6.62 10.32
CA PRO A 191 11.24 7.25 10.98
C PRO A 191 9.93 7.07 10.21
N ALA A 192 9.96 7.18 8.88
CA ALA A 192 8.78 6.99 8.02
C ALA A 192 8.26 5.55 8.08
N ILE A 193 9.15 4.54 8.04
CA ILE A 193 8.81 3.13 8.20
C ILE A 193 8.06 2.88 9.53
N ARG A 194 8.54 3.47 10.63
CA ARG A 194 7.88 3.35 11.94
C ARG A 194 6.50 3.98 11.96
N LYS A 195 6.31 5.12 11.29
CA LYS A 195 5.01 5.78 11.16
C LYS A 195 4.05 4.94 10.29
N ALA A 196 4.53 4.45 9.14
CA ALA A 196 3.74 3.58 8.27
C ALA A 196 3.28 2.30 8.99
N LYS A 197 4.16 1.65 9.77
CA LYS A 197 3.80 0.49 10.60
C LYS A 197 2.67 0.80 11.58
N LYS A 198 2.77 1.93 12.31
CA LYS A 198 1.71 2.36 13.23
C LYS A 198 0.39 2.64 12.51
N ALA A 199 0.44 3.26 11.34
CA ALA A 199 -0.73 3.54 10.53
C ALA A 199 -1.42 2.25 10.03
N ILE A 200 -0.66 1.27 9.55
CA ILE A 200 -1.18 -0.04 9.14
C ILE A 200 -1.84 -0.74 10.33
N ARG A 201 -1.17 -0.77 11.51
CA ARG A 201 -1.73 -1.36 12.74
C ARG A 201 -3.06 -0.70 13.10
N LYS A 202 -3.12 0.62 13.16
CA LYS A 202 -4.34 1.37 13.50
C LYS A 202 -5.49 1.06 12.53
N ALA A 203 -5.20 1.02 11.23
CA ALA A 203 -6.19 0.67 10.21
C ALA A 203 -6.74 -0.75 10.38
N PHE A 204 -5.88 -1.72 10.69
CA PHE A 204 -6.28 -3.10 10.96
C PHE A 204 -7.12 -3.22 12.23
N GLU A 205 -6.72 -2.56 13.32
CA GLU A 205 -7.48 -2.51 14.56
C GLU A 205 -8.88 -1.88 14.35
N ASN A 206 -8.96 -0.78 13.60
CA ASN A 206 -10.23 -0.16 13.25
C ASN A 206 -11.15 -1.10 12.46
N SER A 207 -10.59 -1.82 11.45
CA SER A 207 -11.35 -2.80 10.68
C SER A 207 -11.87 -3.95 11.53
N MET A 208 -11.07 -4.43 12.50
CA MET A 208 -11.48 -5.50 13.41
C MET A 208 -12.50 -5.04 14.44
N ASN A 209 -12.44 -3.78 14.85
CA ASN A 209 -13.37 -3.18 15.82
C ASN A 209 -14.65 -2.63 15.20
N GLY A 210 -14.86 -2.81 13.88
CA GLY A 210 -16.11 -2.39 13.22
C GLY A 210 -16.29 -0.88 13.08
N LYS A 211 -15.20 -0.09 13.12
CA LYS A 211 -15.26 1.38 13.04
C LYS A 211 -15.56 1.91 11.63
N GLY A 212 -15.49 1.08 10.60
CA GLY A 212 -15.67 1.45 9.21
C GLY A 212 -14.43 1.18 8.36
N SER A 213 -14.42 1.70 7.14
CA SER A 213 -13.35 1.46 6.18
C SER A 213 -12.11 2.33 6.44
N ASN A 214 -10.94 1.80 6.07
CA ASN A 214 -9.65 2.46 6.28
C ASN A 214 -8.85 2.50 4.99
N LEU A 215 -8.19 3.62 4.72
CA LEU A 215 -7.27 3.79 3.59
C LEU A 215 -5.89 4.21 4.10
N VAL A 216 -4.88 3.40 3.83
CA VAL A 216 -3.48 3.70 4.10
C VAL A 216 -2.75 3.83 2.77
N GLU A 217 -2.55 5.05 2.31
CA GLU A 217 -1.72 5.34 1.14
C GLU A 217 -0.25 5.32 1.56
N ILE A 218 0.57 4.62 0.79
CA ILE A 218 2.03 4.64 0.89
C ILE A 218 2.59 5.27 -0.38
N VAL A 219 3.06 6.50 -0.26
CA VAL A 219 3.83 7.14 -1.35
C VAL A 219 5.14 6.39 -1.50
N SER A 220 5.38 5.88 -2.69
CA SER A 220 6.38 4.87 -2.99
C SER A 220 7.20 5.25 -4.21
N THR A 221 8.39 4.69 -4.33
CA THR A 221 9.21 4.81 -5.53
C THR A 221 8.86 3.72 -6.55
N CYS A 222 9.01 4.06 -7.84
CA CYS A 222 9.13 3.10 -8.93
C CYS A 222 10.44 3.36 -9.69
N ASN A 223 11.57 3.06 -9.05
CA ASN A 223 12.89 3.41 -9.57
C ASN A 223 13.14 2.88 -11.00
N SER A 224 12.69 1.66 -11.32
CA SER A 224 12.80 1.11 -12.68
C SER A 224 11.88 1.83 -13.68
N GLY A 225 10.62 2.08 -13.32
CA GLY A 225 9.67 2.81 -14.17
C GLY A 225 10.07 4.28 -14.37
N TRP A 226 10.69 4.91 -13.38
CA TRP A 226 11.22 6.27 -13.47
C TRP A 226 12.62 6.35 -14.08
N LYS A 227 13.26 5.20 -14.37
CA LYS A 227 14.64 5.10 -14.90
C LYS A 227 15.66 5.80 -14.01
N MET A 228 15.54 5.61 -12.71
CA MET A 228 16.41 6.19 -11.67
C MET A 228 17.07 5.12 -10.83
N SER A 229 18.22 5.41 -10.23
CA SER A 229 18.75 4.57 -9.16
C SER A 229 17.83 4.66 -7.92
N PRO A 230 17.81 3.64 -7.02
CA PRO A 230 16.97 3.67 -5.82
C PRO A 230 17.17 4.92 -4.96
N ALA A 231 18.43 5.34 -4.77
CA ALA A 231 18.74 6.54 -3.99
C ALA A 231 18.24 7.84 -4.66
N ALA A 232 18.41 7.96 -5.99
CA ALA A 232 17.88 9.09 -6.75
C ALA A 232 16.36 9.11 -6.75
N ALA A 233 15.72 7.96 -6.84
CA ALA A 233 14.25 7.84 -6.82
C ALA A 233 13.68 8.28 -5.45
N ASN A 234 14.31 7.91 -4.34
CA ASN A 234 13.89 8.39 -3.01
C ASN A 234 13.99 9.91 -2.91
N LYS A 235 15.13 10.49 -3.31
CA LYS A 235 15.31 11.93 -3.31
C LYS A 235 14.29 12.65 -4.20
N TRP A 236 14.08 12.15 -5.41
CA TRP A 236 13.09 12.71 -6.34
C TRP A 236 11.66 12.65 -5.76
N MET A 237 11.29 11.55 -5.11
CA MET A 237 10.00 11.40 -4.43
C MET A 237 9.82 12.45 -3.33
N GLU A 238 10.83 12.66 -2.49
CA GLU A 238 10.82 13.68 -1.43
C GLU A 238 10.65 15.10 -2.01
N GLU A 239 11.38 15.41 -3.07
CA GLU A 239 11.38 16.74 -3.70
C GLU A 239 10.12 17.03 -4.53
N ASN A 240 9.50 16.00 -5.15
CA ASN A 240 8.42 16.20 -6.11
C ASN A 240 7.07 15.64 -5.66
N MET A 241 7.04 14.44 -5.05
CA MET A 241 5.78 13.83 -4.66
C MET A 241 5.26 14.35 -3.32
N PHE A 242 6.11 14.51 -2.31
CA PHE A 242 5.63 14.96 -0.99
C PHE A 242 5.05 16.37 -0.97
N PRO A 243 5.52 17.36 -1.75
CA PRO A 243 4.85 18.65 -1.84
C PRO A 243 3.42 18.56 -2.40
N PHE A 244 3.16 17.59 -3.29
CA PHE A 244 1.84 17.37 -3.88
C PHE A 244 0.99 16.38 -3.07
N TYR A 245 1.57 15.27 -2.66
CA TYR A 245 0.98 14.22 -1.82
C TYR A 245 1.51 14.37 -0.39
N GLN A 246 0.99 15.34 0.35
CA GLN A 246 1.45 15.65 1.70
C GLN A 246 1.22 14.47 2.65
N LEU A 247 2.27 14.09 3.39
CA LEU A 247 2.21 12.98 4.34
C LEU A 247 1.47 13.39 5.62
N GLY A 248 0.72 12.47 6.21
CA GLY A 248 -0.01 12.66 7.46
C GLY A 248 -1.38 12.00 7.47
N ASP A 249 -2.07 12.16 8.57
CA ASP A 249 -3.44 11.69 8.73
C ASP A 249 -4.40 12.76 8.16
N LEU A 250 -5.30 12.34 7.25
CA LEU A 250 -6.29 13.20 6.62
C LEU A 250 -7.65 13.07 7.31
N LYS A 251 -7.92 11.89 7.89
CA LYS A 251 -9.11 11.63 8.69
C LYS A 251 -8.79 10.60 9.75
N ASP A 252 -9.32 10.82 10.93
CA ASP A 252 -9.19 9.93 12.07
C ASP A 252 -10.44 10.08 12.95
N LYS A 253 -11.38 9.15 12.79
CA LYS A 253 -12.55 9.08 13.68
C LYS A 253 -12.14 8.36 14.96
N GLU A 254 -12.35 8.99 16.09
CA GLU A 254 -12.14 8.42 17.41
C GLU A 254 -13.03 7.20 17.71
#